data_1afcc2612b3b7ed9fac731e2ec259b8b
#
_entry.id   1afcc2612b3b7ed9fac731e2ec259b8b
#
_cell.length_a   1.000
_cell.length_b   1.000
_cell.length_c   1.000
_cell.angle_alpha   90.00
_cell.angle_beta   90.00
_cell.angle_gamma   90.00
#
_symmetry.space_group_name_H-M   'P 1'
#
loop_
_entity.id
_entity.type
_entity.pdbx_description
1 polymer ?
#
loop_
_entity_poly.entity_id
_entity_poly.type
_entity_poly.pdbx_seq_one_letter_code
_entity_poly.pdbx_strand_id
1 'polypeptide(L)'
;MPMPKKTSAAVFLDRDGTINEEVGYLDRLDKLRLLPGAGEAVRLINRSGMKVVVITNQSGIGRGLFDEVFVGAVHAEISRMLGEAGAVIDGFYFCPHHPTEGIGGYRRSCSCRKPAPGLLLRAASELAIDLSRSYMIGDMAKDVEAGQRAGAKGILVRTGYGKDMEAGSSAPDHIASDILDAVRWILGQGKTR
;
A
#
# COMPACT_ATOMS: atom_id res chain seq x y z
N MET A 1 9.35 8.73 -33.69
CA MET A 1 8.36 8.66 -32.58
C MET A 1 8.96 7.82 -31.47
N PRO A 2 9.00 8.28 -30.21
CA PRO A 2 9.45 7.43 -29.12
C PRO A 2 8.48 6.25 -28.97
N MET A 3 9.03 5.05 -28.90
CA MET A 3 8.23 3.84 -28.63
C MET A 3 7.45 4.01 -27.34
N PRO A 4 6.16 3.62 -27.29
CA PRO A 4 5.39 3.70 -26.04
C PRO A 4 6.13 2.90 -24.96
N LYS A 5 6.40 3.53 -23.81
CA LYS A 5 7.00 2.83 -22.66
C LYS A 5 6.10 1.65 -22.31
N LYS A 6 6.65 0.44 -22.30
CA LYS A 6 5.93 -0.76 -21.89
C LYS A 6 5.50 -0.59 -20.43
N THR A 7 4.19 -0.43 -20.19
CA THR A 7 3.62 -0.33 -18.84
C THR A 7 3.45 -1.71 -18.21
N SER A 8 3.66 -1.82 -16.91
CA SER A 8 3.43 -3.03 -16.13
C SER A 8 2.18 -2.87 -15.25
N ALA A 9 1.49 -3.95 -14.95
CA ALA A 9 0.54 -3.97 -13.84
C ALA A 9 1.28 -3.89 -12.50
N ALA A 10 0.59 -3.43 -11.45
CA ALA A 10 1.13 -3.38 -10.09
C ALA A 10 0.11 -3.83 -9.04
N VAL A 11 0.63 -4.27 -7.92
CA VAL A 11 -0.12 -4.37 -6.68
C VAL A 11 0.42 -3.30 -5.73
N PHE A 12 -0.44 -2.33 -5.43
CA PHE A 12 -0.20 -1.34 -4.41
C PHE A 12 -0.64 -1.89 -3.06
N LEU A 13 0.16 -1.70 -2.04
CA LEU A 13 -0.07 -2.22 -0.69
C LEU A 13 -0.10 -1.08 0.32
N ASP A 14 -1.09 -1.03 1.18
CA ASP A 14 -0.91 -0.29 2.43
C ASP A 14 0.16 -0.97 3.28
N ARG A 15 0.70 -0.26 4.24
CA ARG A 15 1.78 -0.74 5.10
C ARG A 15 1.22 -1.35 6.39
N ASP A 16 0.74 -0.49 7.28
CA ASP A 16 0.27 -0.86 8.62
C ASP A 16 -1.08 -1.58 8.53
N GLY A 17 -1.21 -2.74 9.14
CA GLY A 17 -2.41 -3.59 9.03
C GLY A 17 -2.50 -4.43 7.76
N THR A 18 -1.58 -4.27 6.80
CA THR A 18 -1.56 -5.00 5.52
C THR A 18 -0.26 -5.78 5.32
N ILE A 19 0.90 -5.13 5.41
CA ILE A 19 2.23 -5.77 5.33
C ILE A 19 2.75 -6.10 6.72
N ASN A 20 2.64 -5.16 7.65
CA ASN A 20 3.02 -5.30 9.04
C ASN A 20 1.83 -5.09 9.98
N GLU A 21 1.99 -5.55 11.22
CA GLU A 21 0.99 -5.37 12.27
C GLU A 21 0.65 -3.90 12.47
N GLU A 22 -0.64 -3.61 12.69
CA GLU A 22 -1.13 -2.29 13.08
C GLU A 22 -0.92 -2.10 14.58
N VAL A 23 -0.15 -1.07 14.95
CA VAL A 23 0.20 -0.75 16.34
C VAL A 23 -0.16 0.69 16.72
N GLY A 24 -1.04 1.33 15.94
CA GLY A 24 -1.39 2.75 16.05
C GLY A 24 -0.30 3.61 15.41
N TYR A 25 0.73 3.94 16.14
CA TYR A 25 1.91 4.62 15.60
C TYR A 25 3.15 3.74 15.79
N LEU A 26 3.73 3.32 14.67
CA LEU A 26 5.01 2.63 14.67
C LEU A 26 6.12 3.68 14.85
N ASP A 27 6.53 3.91 16.10
CA ASP A 27 7.49 4.93 16.54
C ASP A 27 8.85 4.34 16.92
N ARG A 28 9.00 3.00 16.86
CA ARG A 28 10.23 2.27 17.19
C ARG A 28 10.35 1.03 16.30
N LEU A 29 11.55 0.75 15.79
CA LEU A 29 11.81 -0.41 14.92
C LEU A 29 11.58 -1.75 15.62
N ASP A 30 11.77 -1.84 16.92
CA ASP A 30 11.56 -3.07 17.69
C ASP A 30 10.07 -3.48 17.81
N LYS A 31 9.14 -2.60 17.44
CA LYS A 31 7.71 -2.90 17.32
C LYS A 31 7.31 -3.44 15.93
N LEU A 32 8.20 -3.35 14.95
CA LEU A 32 7.90 -3.80 13.59
C LEU A 32 7.79 -5.33 13.55
N ARG A 33 6.64 -5.83 13.11
CA ARG A 33 6.39 -7.25 12.85
C ARG A 33 5.66 -7.39 11.53
N LEU A 34 6.19 -8.20 10.61
CA LEU A 34 5.47 -8.53 9.38
C LEU A 34 4.27 -9.41 9.72
N LEU A 35 3.16 -9.19 9.01
CA LEU A 35 2.01 -10.07 9.08
C LEU A 35 2.35 -11.44 8.46
N PRO A 36 1.75 -12.53 8.98
CA PRO A 36 1.90 -13.85 8.39
C PRO A 36 1.56 -13.83 6.90
N GLY A 37 2.37 -14.49 6.09
CA GLY A 37 2.16 -14.57 4.64
C GLY A 37 2.60 -13.35 3.83
N ALA A 38 3.01 -12.21 4.44
CA ALA A 38 3.39 -11.00 3.71
C ALA A 38 4.57 -11.25 2.76
N GLY A 39 5.62 -11.94 3.20
CA GLY A 39 6.77 -12.28 2.36
C GLY A 39 6.39 -13.19 1.18
N GLU A 40 5.55 -14.21 1.42
CA GLU A 40 5.06 -15.10 0.36
C GLU A 40 4.19 -14.31 -0.64
N ALA A 41 3.29 -13.47 -0.17
CA ALA A 41 2.43 -12.65 -1.01
C ALA A 41 3.23 -11.76 -1.96
N VAL A 42 4.19 -10.99 -1.42
CA VAL A 42 5.05 -10.11 -2.22
C VAL A 42 5.87 -10.92 -3.22
N ARG A 43 6.44 -12.05 -2.82
CA ARG A 43 7.18 -12.95 -3.73
C ARG A 43 6.30 -13.48 -4.87
N LEU A 44 5.05 -13.83 -4.60
CA LEU A 44 4.10 -14.27 -5.65
C LEU A 44 3.79 -13.16 -6.65
N ILE A 45 3.60 -11.91 -6.18
CA ILE A 45 3.43 -10.75 -7.05
C ILE A 45 4.68 -10.56 -7.94
N ASN A 46 5.88 -10.58 -7.35
CA ASN A 46 7.13 -10.46 -8.10
C ASN A 46 7.24 -11.54 -9.20
N ARG A 47 6.93 -12.80 -8.89
CA ARG A 47 6.96 -13.90 -9.85
C ARG A 47 5.94 -13.77 -10.98
N SER A 48 4.86 -13.05 -10.77
CA SER A 48 3.86 -12.78 -11.81
C SER A 48 4.29 -11.69 -12.79
N GLY A 49 5.40 -11.00 -12.52
CA GLY A 49 5.89 -9.86 -13.31
C GLY A 49 5.18 -8.55 -13.01
N MET A 50 4.29 -8.50 -12.02
CA MET A 50 3.70 -7.24 -11.54
C MET A 50 4.66 -6.55 -10.56
N LYS A 51 4.58 -5.21 -10.54
CA LYS A 51 5.32 -4.40 -9.56
C LYS A 51 4.65 -4.44 -8.20
N VAL A 52 5.44 -4.28 -7.14
CA VAL A 52 4.97 -4.13 -5.77
C VAL A 52 5.31 -2.73 -5.27
N VAL A 53 4.30 -1.97 -4.88
CA VAL A 53 4.48 -0.57 -4.45
C VAL A 53 3.75 -0.33 -3.13
N VAL A 54 4.44 0.21 -2.15
CA VAL A 54 3.86 0.55 -0.85
C VAL A 54 3.32 1.98 -0.88
N ILE A 55 2.05 2.15 -0.47
CA ILE A 55 1.33 3.44 -0.41
C ILE A 55 0.77 3.63 0.99
N THR A 56 1.37 4.50 1.81
CA THR A 56 1.01 4.61 3.22
C THR A 56 0.78 6.05 3.69
N ASN A 57 -0.19 6.24 4.60
CA ASN A 57 -0.41 7.49 5.31
C ASN A 57 0.41 7.49 6.61
N GLN A 58 1.39 8.37 6.71
CA GLN A 58 2.29 8.48 7.88
C GLN A 58 2.10 9.80 8.60
N SER A 59 0.90 10.03 9.12
CA SER A 59 0.55 11.28 9.83
C SER A 59 1.28 11.47 11.15
N GLY A 60 1.96 10.45 11.67
CA GLY A 60 2.85 10.58 12.82
C GLY A 60 3.96 11.62 12.62
N ILE A 61 4.44 11.78 11.36
CA ILE A 61 5.36 12.85 10.97
C ILE A 61 4.70 14.21 11.23
N GLY A 62 3.51 14.41 10.67
CA GLY A 62 2.77 15.65 10.83
C GLY A 62 2.43 15.98 12.28
N ARG A 63 2.28 14.97 13.13
CA ARG A 63 2.02 15.11 14.57
C ARG A 63 3.28 15.25 15.42
N GLY A 64 4.48 15.15 14.81
CA GLY A 64 5.76 15.26 15.52
C GLY A 64 6.12 14.03 16.38
N LEU A 65 5.53 12.86 16.10
CA LEU A 65 5.82 11.62 16.81
C LEU A 65 7.11 10.95 16.33
N PHE A 66 7.42 11.11 15.05
CA PHE A 66 8.64 10.68 14.38
C PHE A 66 8.84 11.50 13.10
N ASP A 67 10.02 11.41 12.50
CA ASP A 67 10.37 12.14 11.28
C ASP A 67 10.40 11.26 10.02
N GLU A 68 10.68 11.88 8.87
CA GLU A 68 10.77 11.18 7.59
C GLU A 68 11.99 10.24 7.53
N VAL A 69 13.07 10.54 8.28
CA VAL A 69 14.26 9.69 8.37
C VAL A 69 13.90 8.36 9.03
N PHE A 70 13.12 8.42 10.12
CA PHE A 70 12.63 7.24 10.80
C PHE A 70 11.71 6.40 9.90
N VAL A 71 10.80 7.02 9.14
CA VAL A 71 9.96 6.30 8.16
C VAL A 71 10.82 5.61 7.10
N GLY A 72 11.89 6.28 6.64
CA GLY A 72 12.87 5.68 5.73
C GLY A 72 13.55 4.44 6.34
N ALA A 73 13.92 4.49 7.63
CA ALA A 73 14.51 3.35 8.35
C ALA A 73 13.51 2.17 8.47
N VAL A 74 12.22 2.45 8.75
CA VAL A 74 11.17 1.42 8.76
C VAL A 74 11.03 0.77 7.39
N HIS A 75 11.03 1.54 6.30
CA HIS A 75 10.93 1.00 4.94
C HIS A 75 12.14 0.15 4.56
N ALA A 76 13.35 0.56 4.97
CA ALA A 76 14.56 -0.22 4.77
C ALA A 76 14.49 -1.57 5.52
N GLU A 77 14.01 -1.55 6.76
CA GLU A 77 13.87 -2.77 7.57
C GLU A 77 12.80 -3.71 6.99
N ILE A 78 11.65 -3.19 6.54
CA ILE A 78 10.64 -3.99 5.82
C ILE A 78 11.26 -4.64 4.57
N SER A 79 12.03 -3.88 3.79
CA SER A 79 12.70 -4.41 2.59
C SER A 79 13.69 -5.51 2.95
N ARG A 80 14.44 -5.36 4.04
CA ARG A 80 15.37 -6.38 4.54
C ARG A 80 14.64 -7.67 4.95
N MET A 81 13.60 -7.53 5.77
CA MET A 81 12.79 -8.67 6.24
C MET A 81 12.10 -9.43 5.09
N LEU A 82 11.53 -8.70 4.12
CA LEU A 82 10.92 -9.29 2.93
C LEU A 82 11.97 -9.94 2.03
N GLY A 83 13.17 -9.34 1.94
CA GLY A 83 14.31 -9.88 1.18
C GLY A 83 14.76 -11.25 1.67
N GLU A 84 14.64 -11.55 2.97
CA GLU A 84 14.90 -12.89 3.54
C GLU A 84 13.94 -13.96 2.98
N ALA A 85 12.73 -13.53 2.56
CA ALA A 85 11.77 -14.40 1.88
C ALA A 85 11.92 -14.38 0.34
N GLY A 86 12.94 -13.71 -0.20
CA GLY A 86 13.15 -13.52 -1.64
C GLY A 86 12.10 -12.63 -2.29
N ALA A 87 11.55 -11.67 -1.53
CA ALA A 87 10.54 -10.74 -1.96
C ALA A 87 11.12 -9.31 -2.10
N VAL A 88 10.66 -8.55 -3.10
CA VAL A 88 11.19 -7.22 -3.44
C VAL A 88 10.06 -6.21 -3.55
N ILE A 89 10.25 -5.02 -2.97
CA ILE A 89 9.38 -3.84 -3.15
C ILE A 89 10.01 -2.93 -4.21
N ASP A 90 9.23 -2.53 -5.23
CA ASP A 90 9.68 -1.63 -6.30
C ASP A 90 9.69 -0.15 -5.88
N GLY A 91 8.91 0.24 -4.88
CA GLY A 91 8.90 1.61 -4.39
C GLY A 91 8.05 1.80 -3.13
N PHE A 92 8.42 2.81 -2.34
CA PHE A 92 7.69 3.25 -1.17
C PHE A 92 7.27 4.70 -1.34
N TYR A 93 5.99 4.98 -1.13
CA TYR A 93 5.40 6.31 -1.18
C TYR A 93 4.57 6.56 0.07
N PHE A 94 4.78 7.70 0.71
CA PHE A 94 4.05 8.03 1.94
C PHE A 94 3.55 9.48 1.94
N CYS A 95 2.48 9.70 2.70
CA CYS A 95 1.94 11.02 2.97
C CYS A 95 2.23 11.40 4.43
N PRO A 96 2.99 12.47 4.71
CA PRO A 96 3.28 12.92 6.06
C PRO A 96 2.21 13.84 6.65
N HIS A 97 1.23 14.29 5.84
CA HIS A 97 0.31 15.35 6.20
C HIS A 97 -0.88 14.85 7.04
N HIS A 98 -1.40 15.77 7.89
CA HIS A 98 -2.72 15.62 8.50
C HIS A 98 -3.53 16.92 8.34
N PRO A 99 -4.82 16.88 7.96
CA PRO A 99 -5.58 18.08 7.62
C PRO A 99 -5.80 19.02 8.81
N THR A 100 -5.93 18.48 10.03
CA THR A 100 -6.30 19.24 11.23
C THR A 100 -5.26 19.18 12.35
N GLU A 101 -4.52 18.07 12.49
CA GLU A 101 -3.65 17.79 13.66
C GLU A 101 -2.15 17.84 13.33
N GLY A 102 -1.79 18.30 12.13
CA GLY A 102 -0.40 18.49 11.74
C GLY A 102 0.24 19.72 12.39
N ILE A 103 1.56 19.70 12.52
CA ILE A 103 2.38 20.82 12.98
C ILE A 103 2.99 21.51 11.76
N GLY A 104 3.01 22.84 11.74
CA GLY A 104 3.64 23.64 10.69
C GLY A 104 3.14 23.27 9.28
N GLY A 105 4.04 23.07 8.34
CA GLY A 105 3.73 22.76 6.94
C GLY A 105 3.05 21.41 6.71
N TYR A 106 3.06 20.51 7.69
CA TYR A 106 2.37 19.22 7.63
C TYR A 106 0.85 19.31 7.92
N ARG A 107 0.38 20.44 8.51
CA ARG A 107 -1.04 20.68 8.74
C ARG A 107 -1.70 21.22 7.48
N ARG A 108 -2.10 20.34 6.59
CA ARG A 108 -2.78 20.73 5.34
C ARG A 108 -3.54 19.57 4.71
N SER A 109 -4.57 19.90 3.95
CA SER A 109 -5.16 19.00 2.97
C SER A 109 -4.19 18.83 1.79
N CYS A 110 -4.12 17.64 1.22
CA CYS A 110 -3.22 17.33 0.12
C CYS A 110 -3.81 16.24 -0.79
N SER A 111 -3.29 16.13 -2.00
CA SER A 111 -3.65 15.08 -2.96
C SER A 111 -3.00 13.73 -2.65
N CYS A 112 -1.99 13.67 -1.77
CA CYS A 112 -1.24 12.46 -1.47
C CYS A 112 -1.85 11.60 -0.35
N ARG A 113 -2.70 12.18 0.54
CA ARG A 113 -3.29 11.43 1.64
C ARG A 113 -4.48 10.59 1.19
N LYS A 114 -4.40 9.26 1.31
CA LYS A 114 -5.56 8.36 1.10
C LYS A 114 -6.76 8.84 1.94
N PRO A 115 -7.99 8.95 1.36
CA PRO A 115 -8.44 8.34 0.10
C PRO A 115 -8.13 9.13 -1.18
N ALA A 116 -7.34 10.22 -1.15
CA ALA A 116 -6.90 10.85 -2.37
C ALA A 116 -5.89 9.96 -3.12
N PRO A 117 -5.95 9.88 -4.47
CA PRO A 117 -5.18 8.93 -5.26
C PRO A 117 -3.75 9.38 -5.59
N GLY A 118 -3.30 10.55 -5.12
CA GLY A 118 -2.10 11.21 -5.60
C GLY A 118 -0.81 10.39 -5.51
N LEU A 119 -0.64 9.56 -4.45
CA LEU A 119 0.53 8.69 -4.34
C LEU A 119 0.52 7.56 -5.38
N LEU A 120 -0.66 6.97 -5.65
CA LEU A 120 -0.80 5.93 -6.68
C LEU A 120 -0.50 6.51 -8.07
N LEU A 121 -1.06 7.70 -8.38
CA LEU A 121 -0.82 8.39 -9.64
C LEU A 121 0.65 8.74 -9.83
N ARG A 122 1.31 9.22 -8.78
CA ARG A 122 2.74 9.52 -8.78
C ARG A 122 3.57 8.26 -9.05
N ALA A 123 3.33 7.19 -8.30
CA ALA A 123 4.02 5.92 -8.49
C ALA A 123 3.80 5.35 -9.90
N ALA A 124 2.57 5.44 -10.43
CA ALA A 124 2.25 4.99 -11.78
C ALA A 124 3.04 5.75 -12.85
N SER A 125 3.20 7.07 -12.68
CA SER A 125 4.01 7.90 -13.59
C SER A 125 5.50 7.56 -13.50
N GLU A 126 6.05 7.43 -12.29
CA GLU A 126 7.49 7.20 -12.06
C GLU A 126 7.92 5.79 -12.47
N LEU A 127 7.07 4.79 -12.24
CA LEU A 127 7.37 3.37 -12.45
C LEU A 127 6.75 2.79 -13.74
N ALA A 128 6.12 3.62 -14.58
CA ALA A 128 5.41 3.21 -15.79
C ALA A 128 4.37 2.10 -15.54
N ILE A 129 3.45 2.35 -14.59
CA ILE A 129 2.41 1.40 -14.18
C ILE A 129 1.10 1.71 -14.93
N ASP A 130 0.42 0.65 -15.40
CA ASP A 130 -0.94 0.68 -15.91
C ASP A 130 -1.94 0.47 -14.76
N LEU A 131 -2.58 1.54 -14.32
CA LEU A 131 -3.52 1.51 -13.20
C LEU A 131 -4.75 0.66 -13.50
N SER A 132 -5.23 0.63 -14.74
CA SER A 132 -6.41 -0.14 -15.13
C SER A 132 -6.22 -1.66 -14.98
N ARG A 133 -4.97 -2.11 -14.91
CA ARG A 133 -4.57 -3.50 -14.70
C ARG A 133 -4.00 -3.77 -13.31
N SER A 134 -4.14 -2.78 -12.41
CA SER A 134 -3.49 -2.78 -11.11
C SER A 134 -4.51 -2.91 -9.96
N TYR A 135 -4.00 -3.18 -8.78
CA TYR A 135 -4.80 -3.42 -7.58
C TYR A 135 -4.24 -2.61 -6.40
N MET A 136 -5.12 -2.13 -5.52
CA MET A 136 -4.76 -1.56 -4.22
C MET A 136 -5.30 -2.48 -3.12
N ILE A 137 -4.43 -2.98 -2.26
CA ILE A 137 -4.77 -3.80 -1.09
C ILE A 137 -4.55 -2.97 0.16
N GLY A 138 -5.54 -2.92 1.03
CA GLY A 138 -5.44 -2.26 2.33
C GLY A 138 -6.49 -2.76 3.31
N ASP A 139 -6.30 -2.41 4.57
CA ASP A 139 -7.18 -2.80 5.68
C ASP A 139 -8.27 -1.77 5.99
N MET A 140 -8.30 -0.65 5.26
CA MET A 140 -9.28 0.43 5.49
C MET A 140 -10.00 0.84 4.20
N ALA A 141 -11.24 1.33 4.34
CA ALA A 141 -12.04 1.86 3.22
C ALA A 141 -11.29 2.95 2.42
N LYS A 142 -10.49 3.79 3.09
CA LYS A 142 -9.68 4.83 2.42
C LYS A 142 -8.65 4.27 1.42
N ASP A 143 -8.21 3.02 1.62
CA ASP A 143 -7.25 2.36 0.74
C ASP A 143 -7.95 1.90 -0.52
N VAL A 144 -9.09 1.20 -0.35
CA VAL A 144 -9.99 0.79 -1.44
C VAL A 144 -10.36 1.99 -2.30
N GLU A 145 -10.84 3.05 -1.66
CA GLU A 145 -11.27 4.28 -2.33
C GLU A 145 -10.11 4.96 -3.08
N ALA A 146 -8.91 5.02 -2.50
CA ALA A 146 -7.74 5.57 -3.18
C ALA A 146 -7.37 4.78 -4.43
N GLY A 147 -7.42 3.44 -4.36
CA GLY A 147 -7.21 2.55 -5.50
C GLY A 147 -8.23 2.80 -6.61
N GLN A 148 -9.51 2.78 -6.27
CA GLN A 148 -10.61 2.98 -7.23
C GLN A 148 -10.57 4.38 -7.86
N ARG A 149 -10.30 5.42 -7.09
CA ARG A 149 -10.11 6.80 -7.60
C ARG A 149 -8.90 6.93 -8.53
N ALA A 150 -7.89 6.12 -8.35
CA ALA A 150 -6.74 6.06 -9.26
C ALA A 150 -7.03 5.26 -10.55
N GLY A 151 -8.12 4.51 -10.62
CA GLY A 151 -8.46 3.63 -11.73
C GLY A 151 -7.98 2.19 -11.55
N ALA A 152 -7.53 1.82 -10.36
CA ALA A 152 -7.17 0.45 -9.97
C ALA A 152 -8.35 -0.24 -9.26
N LYS A 153 -8.30 -1.57 -9.11
CA LYS A 153 -9.24 -2.30 -8.26
C LYS A 153 -8.84 -2.19 -6.80
N GLY A 154 -9.83 -1.98 -5.93
CA GLY A 154 -9.64 -1.88 -4.48
C GLY A 154 -9.99 -3.19 -3.77
N ILE A 155 -9.07 -3.74 -2.99
CA ILE A 155 -9.24 -4.97 -2.21
C ILE A 155 -9.09 -4.66 -0.73
N LEU A 156 -10.09 -5.06 0.05
CA LEU A 156 -10.06 -4.94 1.51
C LEU A 156 -9.53 -6.25 2.11
N VAL A 157 -8.57 -6.15 3.03
CA VAL A 157 -8.13 -7.30 3.83
C VAL A 157 -8.68 -7.22 5.25
N ARG A 158 -8.97 -8.39 5.85
CA ARG A 158 -9.54 -8.53 7.20
C ARG A 158 -8.46 -8.57 8.29
N THR A 159 -7.26 -8.05 8.00
CA THR A 159 -6.20 -7.79 8.98
C THR A 159 -6.29 -6.35 9.49
N GLY A 160 -5.49 -5.96 10.44
CA GLY A 160 -5.48 -4.60 10.99
C GLY A 160 -6.87 -4.12 11.41
N TYR A 161 -7.24 -2.92 10.95
CA TYR A 161 -8.59 -2.35 11.16
C TYR A 161 -9.67 -3.01 10.31
N GLY A 162 -9.31 -3.78 9.29
CA GLY A 162 -10.26 -4.44 8.40
C GLY A 162 -11.09 -5.54 9.07
N LYS A 163 -10.71 -5.99 10.28
CA LYS A 163 -11.47 -6.96 11.08
C LYS A 163 -12.89 -6.49 11.38
N ASP A 164 -13.00 -5.19 11.71
CA ASP A 164 -14.25 -4.58 12.19
C ASP A 164 -14.89 -3.67 11.13
N MET A 165 -14.31 -3.61 9.91
CA MET A 165 -14.83 -2.74 8.87
C MET A 165 -16.13 -3.30 8.27
N GLU A 166 -17.22 -2.56 8.45
CA GLU A 166 -18.40 -2.69 7.60
C GLU A 166 -18.11 -2.10 6.21
N ALA A 167 -18.83 -2.56 5.20
CA ALA A 167 -18.71 -2.01 3.85
C ALA A 167 -19.00 -0.49 3.90
N GLY A 168 -17.95 0.32 3.70
CA GLY A 168 -18.07 1.78 3.64
C GLY A 168 -18.75 2.28 2.37
N SER A 169 -18.68 3.60 2.12
CA SER A 169 -19.25 4.27 0.95
C SER A 169 -18.74 3.76 -0.41
N SER A 170 -17.57 3.12 -0.44
CA SER A 170 -17.02 2.46 -1.62
C SER A 170 -16.93 0.97 -1.36
N ALA A 171 -17.78 0.19 -2.06
CA ALA A 171 -17.69 -1.26 -1.99
C ALA A 171 -16.34 -1.73 -2.57
N PRO A 172 -15.58 -2.59 -1.88
CA PRO A 172 -14.37 -3.17 -2.43
C PRO A 172 -14.69 -4.11 -3.61
N ASP A 173 -13.79 -4.18 -4.59
CA ASP A 173 -13.89 -5.13 -5.70
C ASP A 173 -13.72 -6.58 -5.22
N HIS A 174 -13.04 -6.77 -4.10
CA HIS A 174 -12.90 -8.03 -3.39
C HIS A 174 -12.60 -7.82 -1.92
N ILE A 175 -12.99 -8.81 -1.09
CA ILE A 175 -12.64 -8.88 0.33
C ILE A 175 -11.88 -10.19 0.55
N ALA A 176 -10.69 -10.08 1.15
CA ALA A 176 -9.82 -11.21 1.45
C ALA A 176 -9.55 -11.29 2.97
N SER A 177 -9.19 -12.47 3.45
CA SER A 177 -8.84 -12.67 4.86
C SER A 177 -7.55 -11.95 5.25
N ASP A 178 -6.56 -11.95 4.34
CA ASP A 178 -5.24 -11.36 4.51
C ASP A 178 -4.60 -11.02 3.15
N ILE A 179 -3.37 -10.50 3.18
CA ILE A 179 -2.63 -10.12 1.97
C ILE A 179 -2.36 -11.32 1.06
N LEU A 180 -2.10 -12.51 1.61
CA LEU A 180 -1.79 -13.70 0.81
C LEU A 180 -3.03 -14.20 0.08
N ASP A 181 -4.18 -14.21 0.74
CA ASP A 181 -5.48 -14.53 0.13
C ASP A 181 -5.84 -13.53 -0.98
N ALA A 182 -5.66 -12.23 -0.72
CA ALA A 182 -5.85 -11.18 -1.73
C ALA A 182 -4.99 -11.41 -2.98
N VAL A 183 -3.70 -11.73 -2.80
CA VAL A 183 -2.78 -11.97 -3.92
C VAL A 183 -3.15 -13.24 -4.68
N ARG A 184 -3.55 -14.31 -4.00
CA ARG A 184 -4.03 -15.54 -4.66
C ARG A 184 -5.26 -15.27 -5.52
N TRP A 185 -6.19 -14.45 -5.03
CA TRP A 185 -7.36 -14.03 -5.80
C TRP A 185 -6.94 -13.23 -7.04
N ILE A 186 -6.04 -12.23 -6.91
CA ILE A 186 -5.52 -11.45 -8.05
C ILE A 186 -4.93 -12.35 -9.13
N LEU A 187 -4.08 -13.30 -8.74
CA LEU A 187 -3.40 -14.19 -9.66
C LEU A 187 -4.35 -15.22 -10.30
N GLY A 188 -5.45 -15.54 -9.62
CA GLY A 188 -6.53 -16.35 -10.16
C GLY A 188 -7.31 -15.69 -11.29
N GLN A 189 -7.47 -14.36 -11.26
CA GLN A 189 -8.18 -13.60 -12.32
C GLN A 189 -7.46 -13.69 -13.68
N GLY A 190 -6.14 -13.87 -13.70
CA GLY A 190 -5.36 -14.00 -14.93
C GLY A 190 -5.47 -15.36 -15.63
N LYS A 191 -6.08 -16.37 -15.00
CA LYS A 191 -6.20 -17.73 -15.54
C LYS A 191 -7.55 -18.00 -16.24
N THR A 192 -8.46 -17.05 -16.23
CA THR A 192 -9.84 -17.20 -16.74
C THR A 192 -10.06 -16.51 -18.11
N ARG A 193 -8.98 -16.35 -18.89
CA ARG A 193 -9.07 -15.85 -20.28
C ARG A 193 -8.43 -16.78 -21.28
#